data_55a76cb0926e4d14ea6096c3b5aa33cc
#
_entry.id   55a76cb0926e4d14ea6096c3b5aa33cc
#
_cell.length_a   1.000
_cell.length_b   1.000
_cell.length_c   1.000
_cell.angle_alpha   90.00
_cell.angle_beta   90.00
_cell.angle_gamma   90.00
#
_symmetry.space_group_name_H-M   'P 1'
#
loop_
_entity.id
_entity.type
_entity.pdbx_description
1 polymer ?
#
loop_
_entity_poly.entity_id
_entity_poly.type
_entity_poly.pdbx_seq_one_letter_code
_entity_poly.pdbx_strand_id
1 'polypeptide(L)' 'MVIYVIRNNHRFGPYDEQTLLLYVNNGQVLKQDKAIADSDSIERTVGFYLKRANLKSHVQNKG' A
#
# COMPACT_ATOMS: atom_id res chain seq x y z
N MET A 1 9.38 -8.35 -1.44
CA MET A 1 8.82 -7.38 -2.41
C MET A 1 8.73 -6.02 -1.74
N VAL A 2 9.14 -5.00 -2.44
CA VAL A 2 8.99 -3.64 -1.93
C VAL A 2 8.04 -2.88 -2.82
N ILE A 3 7.36 -1.90 -2.24
CA ILE A 3 6.27 -1.20 -2.87
C ILE A 3 6.51 0.29 -2.72
N TYR A 4 6.30 1.02 -3.80
CA TYR A 4 6.36 2.48 -3.77
C TYR A 4 4.94 3.01 -3.86
N VAL A 5 4.62 3.99 -3.02
CA VAL A 5 3.34 4.69 -3.09
C VAL A 5 3.54 5.90 -3.98
N ILE A 6 2.62 6.11 -4.91
CA ILE A 6 2.73 7.20 -5.88
C ILE A 6 1.68 8.25 -5.56
N ARG A 7 2.13 9.47 -5.32
CA ARG A 7 1.23 10.58 -5.02
C ARG A 7 1.80 11.83 -5.64
N ASN A 8 1.00 12.52 -6.43
CA ASN A 8 1.41 13.75 -7.12
C ASN A 8 2.65 13.54 -7.97
N ASN A 9 2.73 12.38 -8.64
CA ASN A 9 3.86 12.00 -9.49
C ASN A 9 5.15 11.78 -8.72
N HIS A 10 5.09 11.66 -7.40
CA HIS A 10 6.23 11.32 -6.58
C HIS A 10 6.10 9.91 -6.06
N ARG A 11 7.22 9.22 -5.96
CA ARG A 11 7.27 7.90 -5.36
C ARG A 11 7.77 8.03 -3.94
N PHE A 12 7.07 7.37 -3.03
CA PHE A 12 7.44 7.32 -1.63
C PHE A 12 7.73 5.88 -1.25
N GLY A 13 8.72 5.67 -0.44
CA GLY A 13 9.16 4.38 -0.03
C GLY A 13 10.62 4.20 -0.35
N PRO A 14 11.06 2.98 -0.54
CA PRO A 14 10.24 1.75 -0.65
C PRO A 14 9.75 1.25 0.70
N TYR A 15 8.59 0.60 0.67
CA TYR A 15 8.00 0.01 1.86
C TYR A 15 7.80 -1.48 1.62
N ASP A 16 8.04 -2.30 2.64
CA ASP A 16 7.59 -3.69 2.56
C ASP A 16 6.10 -3.74 2.92
N GLU A 17 5.49 -4.91 2.76
CA GLU A 17 4.05 -5.04 2.97
C GLU A 17 3.65 -4.71 4.41
N GLN A 18 4.46 -5.12 5.38
CA GLN A 18 4.13 -4.86 6.78
C GLN A 18 4.18 -3.37 7.11
N THR A 19 5.17 -2.67 6.60
CA THR A 19 5.30 -1.24 6.81
C THR A 19 4.15 -0.51 6.12
N LEU A 20 3.80 -0.95 4.91
CA LEU A 20 2.70 -0.35 4.18
C LEU A 20 1.38 -0.50 4.95
N LEU A 21 1.16 -1.69 5.52
CA LEU A 21 -0.02 -1.94 6.33
C LEU A 21 -0.07 -0.99 7.54
N LEU A 22 1.06 -0.79 8.18
CA LEU A 22 1.16 0.11 9.32
C LEU A 22 0.71 1.52 8.94
N TYR A 23 1.18 2.01 7.80
CA TYR A 23 0.83 3.36 7.36
C TYR A 23 -0.63 3.47 6.96
N VAL A 24 -1.20 2.40 6.41
CA VAL A 24 -2.63 2.38 6.13
C VAL A 24 -3.43 2.43 7.44
N ASN A 25 -3.00 1.65 8.42
CA ASN A 25 -3.72 1.59 9.69
C ASN A 25 -3.68 2.91 10.45
N ASN A 26 -2.61 3.68 10.30
CA ASN A 26 -2.55 4.97 11.00
C ASN A 26 -3.01 6.15 10.13
N GLY A 27 -3.50 5.87 8.93
CA GLY A 27 -4.12 6.90 8.10
C GLY A 27 -3.18 7.69 7.23
N GLN A 28 -1.88 7.39 7.22
CA GLN A 28 -0.94 8.12 6.40
C GLN A 28 -1.00 7.71 4.94
N VAL A 29 -1.44 6.50 4.66
CA VAL A 29 -1.57 5.97 3.31
C VAL A 29 -2.98 5.39 3.19
N LEU A 30 -3.61 5.62 2.05
CA LEU A 30 -4.96 5.14 1.81
C LEU A 30 -4.90 3.90 0.92
N LYS A 31 -5.86 3.00 1.10
CA LYS A 31 -5.93 1.80 0.27
C LYS A 31 -6.08 2.12 -1.21
N GLN A 32 -6.71 3.24 -1.52
CA GLN A 32 -6.93 3.64 -2.91
C GLN A 32 -5.75 4.40 -3.51
N ASP A 33 -4.73 4.71 -2.74
CA ASP A 33 -3.54 5.35 -3.28
C ASP A 33 -2.88 4.45 -4.31
N LYS A 34 -2.34 5.05 -5.35
CA LYS A 34 -1.63 4.29 -6.36
C LYS A 34 -0.30 3.80 -5.80
N ALA A 35 0.10 2.64 -6.27
CA ALA A 35 1.34 2.03 -5.81
C ALA A 35 1.89 1.13 -6.89
N ILE A 36 3.18 0.85 -6.79
CA ILE A 36 3.82 -0.06 -7.73
C ILE A 36 4.90 -0.83 -6.98
N ALA A 37 4.90 -2.14 -7.15
CA ALA A 37 5.95 -2.97 -6.59
C ALA A 37 7.17 -2.95 -7.50
N ASP A 38 8.33 -3.19 -6.92
CA ASP A 38 9.58 -3.20 -7.69
C ASP A 38 9.59 -4.29 -8.75
N SER A 39 8.80 -5.34 -8.57
CA SER A 39 8.70 -6.44 -9.53
C SER A 39 7.59 -6.24 -10.56
N ASP A 40 6.79 -5.18 -10.42
CA ASP A 40 5.70 -4.91 -11.35
C ASP A 40 6.07 -3.77 -12.28
N SER A 41 5.49 -3.79 -13.48
CA SER A 41 5.64 -2.70 -14.41
C SER A 41 4.36 -1.89 -14.57
N ILE A 42 3.32 -2.24 -13.83
CA ILE A 42 2.01 -1.61 -13.93
C ILE A 42 1.62 -1.10 -12.56
N GLU A 43 1.14 0.15 -12.50
CA GLU A 43 0.63 0.73 -11.27
C GLU A 43 -0.62 0.01 -10.83
N ARG A 44 -0.71 -0.21 -9.53
CA ARG A 44 -1.89 -0.79 -8.91
C ARG A 44 -2.26 0.09 -7.72
N THR A 45 -3.02 -0.44 -6.78
CA THR A 45 -3.35 0.31 -5.57
C THR A 45 -2.69 -0.33 -4.37
N VAL A 46 -2.57 0.47 -3.30
CA VAL A 46 -2.07 -0.04 -2.02
C VAL A 46 -2.91 -1.21 -1.56
N GLY A 47 -4.23 -1.08 -1.65
CA GLY A 47 -5.13 -2.15 -1.25
C GLY A 47 -4.92 -3.44 -2.04
N PHE A 48 -4.57 -3.31 -3.31
CA PHE A 48 -4.28 -4.49 -4.13
C PHE A 48 -3.12 -5.28 -3.54
N TYR A 49 -2.04 -4.58 -3.16
CA TYR A 49 -0.85 -5.27 -2.64
C TYR A 49 -1.10 -5.85 -1.26
N LEU A 50 -1.86 -5.16 -0.42
CA LEU A 50 -2.19 -5.70 0.90
C LEU A 50 -3.04 -6.94 0.77
N LYS A 51 -4.01 -6.93 -0.12
CA LYS A 51 -4.87 -8.08 -0.34
C LYS A 51 -4.06 -9.26 -0.89
N ARG A 52 -3.16 -8.98 -1.83
CA ARG A 52 -2.33 -10.02 -2.43
C ARG A 52 -1.42 -10.66 -1.39
N ALA A 53 -0.93 -9.87 -0.43
CA ALA A 53 -0.10 -10.36 0.65
C ALA A 53 -0.92 -10.96 1.79
N ASN A 54 -2.25 -10.99 1.63
CA ASN A 54 -3.16 -11.51 2.63
C ASN A 54 -3.10 -10.75 3.95
N LEU A 55 -2.88 -9.44 3.87
CA LEU A 55 -2.84 -8.57 5.03
C LEU A 55 -4.11 -7.74 5.06
N LYS A 56 -4.67 -7.55 6.24
CA LYS A 56 -5.91 -6.81 6.38
C LYS A 56 -5.69 -5.60 7.28
N SER A 57 -6.22 -4.48 6.83
CA SER A 57 -6.20 -3.27 7.62
C SER A 57 -7.16 -3.38 8.79
N HIS A 58 -6.81 -2.76 9.91
CA HIS A 58 -7.67 -2.68 11.07
C HIS A 58 -8.37 -1.34 11.17
N VAL A 59 -8.29 -0.54 10.13
CA VAL A 59 -8.85 0.80 10.18
C VAL A 59 -10.34 0.77 10.28
N GLN A 60 -10.97 -0.22 9.62
CA GLN A 60 -12.34 -0.21 9.68
C GLN A 60 -12.89 -1.32 10.33
N ASN A 61 -13.38 -1.48 10.81
CA ASN A 61 -13.79 -2.51 11.35
C ASN A 61 -15.12 -2.60 11.55
N LYS A 62 -15.59 -2.60 11.20
CA LYS A 62 -16.68 -2.73 11.36
C LYS A 62 -17.18 -3.66 11.71
N GLY A 63 -17.15 -3.62 11.88
CA GLY A 63 -17.45 -4.49 12.26
C GLY A 63 -17.73 -5.27 12.45
#